data_520d0aba19cbc55865a28f37003ac835
#
_entry.id   520d0aba19cbc55865a28f37003ac835
#
_cell.length_a   1.000
_cell.length_b   1.000
_cell.length_c   1.000
_cell.angle_alpha   90.00
_cell.angle_beta   90.00
_cell.angle_gamma   90.00
#
_symmetry.space_group_name_H-M   'P 1'
#
loop_
_entity.id
_entity.type
_entity.pdbx_description
1 polymer ?
#
loop_
_entity_poly.entity_id
_entity_poly.type
_entity_poly.pdbx_seq_one_letter_code
_entity_poly.pdbx_strand_id
1 'polypeptide(L)'
;NILSGPTGSGKSMTLKVTMEGLDKLHGGSKHILTIEDPPEYRIRGEGINQTPLVYDATDPDAERQAWAAGIANGMRLDPDYMMIGEVRDLFAAVAAFRGAMTGHGLWSTLHTNSAIGIVQRLKDLGVDPGLLFDPALLTGLINQSLLPKLCPHCKVRFQDHQDQLALDLVERVQRLTDVSQVYVKGPGCQACRGSGVNGRSIVAEVVLPTLAFM
;
A
#
# COMPACT_ATOMS: atom_id res chain seq x y z
N ASN A 1 -9.85 2.02 -1.93
CA ASN A 1 -8.71 1.11 -1.92
C ASN A 1 -7.77 1.45 -0.77
N ILE A 2 -7.31 0.44 -0.04
CA ILE A 2 -6.39 0.63 1.09
C ILE A 2 -5.14 -0.23 0.89
N LEU A 3 -4.00 0.44 0.96
CA LEU A 3 -2.67 -0.18 0.88
C LEU A 3 -2.06 -0.25 2.28
N SER A 4 -1.70 -1.43 2.74
CA SER A 4 -1.09 -1.64 4.05
C SER A 4 0.29 -2.29 3.96
N GLY A 5 0.96 -2.39 5.07
CA GLY A 5 2.27 -3.03 5.21
C GLY A 5 3.14 -2.34 6.23
N PRO A 6 4.24 -2.95 6.64
CA PRO A 6 5.17 -2.36 7.61
C PRO A 6 5.82 -1.09 7.10
N THR A 7 6.44 -0.35 8.00
CA THR A 7 7.27 0.82 7.63
C THR A 7 8.38 0.38 6.67
N GLY A 8 8.61 1.17 5.63
CA GLY A 8 9.63 0.85 4.63
C GLY A 8 9.22 -0.22 3.61
N SER A 9 7.94 -0.66 3.56
CA SER A 9 7.44 -1.60 2.55
C SER A 9 7.19 -0.98 1.17
N GLY A 10 7.39 0.34 1.01
CA GLY A 10 7.25 1.04 -0.27
C GLY A 10 5.84 1.53 -0.57
N LYS A 11 4.94 1.63 0.41
CA LYS A 11 3.55 2.10 0.23
C LYS A 11 3.47 3.45 -0.48
N SER A 12 4.20 4.45 0.00
CA SER A 12 4.21 5.82 -0.55
C SER A 12 4.65 5.83 -2.01
N MET A 13 5.65 5.00 -2.36
CA MET A 13 6.09 4.87 -3.77
C MET A 13 5.01 4.20 -4.62
N THR A 14 4.34 3.18 -4.12
CA THR A 14 3.24 2.52 -4.84
C THR A 14 2.08 3.50 -5.06
N LEU A 15 1.67 4.26 -4.04
CA LEU A 15 0.63 5.28 -4.19
C LEU A 15 1.03 6.36 -5.20
N LYS A 16 2.28 6.85 -5.13
CA LYS A 16 2.80 7.80 -6.13
C LYS A 16 2.62 7.27 -7.55
N VAL A 17 3.12 6.06 -7.81
CA VAL A 17 3.03 5.44 -9.15
C VAL A 17 1.58 5.19 -9.57
N THR A 18 0.70 4.87 -8.61
CA THR A 18 -0.73 4.69 -8.86
C THR A 18 -1.37 6.02 -9.28
N MET A 19 -1.11 7.11 -8.56
CA MET A 19 -1.66 8.44 -8.91
C MET A 19 -1.14 8.93 -10.26
N GLU A 20 0.15 8.82 -10.51
CA GLU A 20 0.75 9.15 -11.82
C GLU A 20 0.21 8.26 -12.96
N GLY A 21 -0.05 6.98 -12.65
CA GLY A 21 -0.68 6.03 -13.59
C GLY A 21 -2.13 6.38 -13.91
N LEU A 22 -2.92 6.79 -12.92
CA LEU A 22 -4.29 7.26 -13.10
C LEU A 22 -4.35 8.54 -13.94
N ASP A 23 -3.49 9.51 -13.63
CA ASP A 23 -3.39 10.75 -14.41
C ASP A 23 -3.07 10.46 -15.88
N LYS A 24 -2.06 9.63 -16.13
CA LYS A 24 -1.69 9.21 -17.48
C LYS A 24 -2.82 8.43 -18.20
N LEU A 25 -3.50 7.54 -17.49
CA LEU A 25 -4.61 6.75 -18.04
C LEU A 25 -5.74 7.65 -18.55
N HIS A 26 -6.00 8.72 -17.86
CA HIS A 26 -7.05 9.69 -18.19
C HIS A 26 -6.55 10.92 -18.97
N GLY A 27 -5.28 10.93 -19.39
CA GLY A 27 -4.70 12.04 -20.17
C GLY A 27 -4.75 13.38 -19.45
N GLY A 28 -4.58 13.41 -18.13
CA GLY A 28 -4.64 14.61 -17.31
C GLY A 28 -6.03 15.23 -17.13
N SER A 29 -7.09 14.59 -17.63
CA SER A 29 -8.45 15.15 -17.60
C SER A 29 -9.18 14.94 -16.26
N LYS A 30 -8.63 14.15 -15.36
CA LYS A 30 -9.19 13.86 -14.05
C LYS A 30 -8.52 14.67 -12.95
N HIS A 31 -9.32 15.22 -12.05
CA HIS A 31 -8.81 15.93 -10.88
C HIS A 31 -8.41 14.92 -9.80
N ILE A 32 -7.12 14.81 -9.55
CA ILE A 32 -6.52 13.94 -8.52
C ILE A 32 -5.98 14.82 -7.41
N LEU A 33 -6.53 14.68 -6.21
CA LEU A 33 -6.10 15.42 -5.04
C LEU A 33 -5.35 14.52 -4.08
N THR A 34 -4.18 14.95 -3.59
CA THR A 34 -3.49 14.24 -2.50
C THR A 34 -3.46 15.08 -1.24
N ILE A 35 -3.58 14.43 -0.09
CA ILE A 35 -3.50 15.03 1.25
C ILE A 35 -2.46 14.25 2.02
N GLU A 36 -1.34 14.88 2.35
CA GLU A 36 -0.14 14.19 2.89
C GLU A 36 0.51 14.98 4.03
N ASP A 37 1.16 14.25 4.96
CA ASP A 37 1.84 14.84 6.10
C ASP A 37 3.14 14.08 6.48
N PRO A 38 4.29 14.60 6.07
CA PRO A 38 4.52 15.44 4.90
C PRO A 38 4.53 14.61 3.61
N PRO A 39 4.44 15.22 2.42
CA PRO A 39 4.68 14.51 1.15
C PRO A 39 6.09 13.93 1.09
N GLU A 40 6.21 12.60 0.96
CA GLU A 40 7.52 11.93 0.83
C GLU A 40 8.11 12.04 -0.57
N TYR A 41 7.25 12.10 -1.58
CA TYR A 41 7.64 12.15 -2.98
C TYR A 41 6.85 13.20 -3.73
N ARG A 42 7.50 13.86 -4.67
CA ARG A 42 6.77 14.66 -5.65
C ARG A 42 6.03 13.75 -6.62
N ILE A 43 4.71 13.90 -6.70
CA ILE A 43 3.83 13.23 -7.65
C ILE A 43 3.63 14.14 -8.86
N ARG A 44 3.79 13.61 -10.06
CA ARG A 44 3.76 14.39 -11.31
C ARG A 44 2.57 14.00 -12.15
N GLY A 45 1.83 14.98 -12.62
CA GLY A 45 0.69 14.85 -13.53
C GLY A 45 0.01 16.17 -13.73
N GLU A 46 -0.69 16.35 -14.85
CA GLU A 46 -1.39 17.60 -15.18
C GLU A 46 -2.65 17.78 -14.33
N GLY A 47 -3.33 16.66 -14.00
CA GLY A 47 -4.52 16.63 -13.16
C GLY A 47 -4.23 16.46 -11.67
N ILE A 48 -2.95 16.43 -11.23
CA ILE A 48 -2.58 16.11 -9.84
C ILE A 48 -2.31 17.39 -9.03
N ASN A 49 -3.08 17.58 -7.97
CA ASN A 49 -2.87 18.59 -6.95
C ASN A 49 -2.40 17.97 -5.65
N GLN A 50 -1.13 18.19 -5.30
CA GLN A 50 -0.51 17.64 -4.09
C GLN A 50 -0.60 18.66 -2.95
N THR A 51 -1.31 18.32 -1.87
CA THR A 51 -1.61 19.21 -0.75
C THR A 51 -0.94 18.70 0.52
N PRO A 52 0.12 19.37 1.00
CA PRO A 52 0.68 19.09 2.32
C PRO A 52 -0.27 19.62 3.41
N LEU A 53 -0.38 18.88 4.52
CA LEU A 53 -1.00 19.40 5.73
C LEU A 53 -0.03 20.35 6.45
N VAL A 54 -0.61 21.43 7.01
CA VAL A 54 0.13 22.40 7.81
C VAL A 54 -0.63 22.59 9.13
N TYR A 55 0.06 22.40 10.24
CA TYR A 55 -0.49 22.58 11.57
C TYR A 55 0.61 22.94 12.59
N ASP A 56 0.21 23.45 13.74
CA ASP A 56 1.13 23.74 14.85
C ASP A 56 1.46 22.43 15.61
N ALA A 57 2.68 21.95 15.47
CA ALA A 57 3.15 20.73 16.12
C ALA A 57 3.21 20.84 17.66
N THR A 58 3.04 22.01 18.23
CA THR A 58 2.99 22.22 19.68
C THR A 58 1.59 22.01 20.27
N ASP A 59 0.56 22.01 19.43
CA ASP A 59 -0.82 21.70 19.81
C ASP A 59 -1.10 20.20 19.60
N PRO A 60 -1.38 19.42 20.67
CA PRO A 60 -1.62 17.98 20.58
C PRO A 60 -2.79 17.57 19.68
N ASP A 61 -3.77 18.47 19.49
CA ASP A 61 -4.97 18.21 18.68
C ASP A 61 -4.86 18.75 17.26
N ALA A 62 -3.89 19.62 16.95
CA ALA A 62 -3.78 20.30 15.69
C ALA A 62 -3.58 19.36 14.50
N GLU A 63 -2.77 18.31 14.65
CA GLU A 63 -2.58 17.28 13.60
C GLU A 63 -3.91 16.62 13.23
N ARG A 64 -4.67 16.16 14.22
CA ARG A 64 -5.96 15.50 14.00
C ARG A 64 -6.98 16.43 13.34
N GLN A 65 -7.03 17.69 13.78
CA GLN A 65 -7.90 18.72 13.19
C GLN A 65 -7.50 19.02 11.75
N ALA A 66 -6.19 19.12 11.46
CA ALA A 66 -5.69 19.35 10.11
C ALA A 66 -6.05 18.22 9.15
N TRP A 67 -5.91 16.94 9.57
CA TRP A 67 -6.37 15.80 8.78
C TRP A 67 -7.86 15.86 8.48
N ALA A 68 -8.71 16.05 9.50
CA ALA A 68 -10.15 16.12 9.32
C ALA A 68 -10.57 17.29 8.41
N ALA A 69 -10.00 18.47 8.62
CA ALA A 69 -10.25 19.65 7.80
C ALA A 69 -9.72 19.48 6.37
N GLY A 70 -8.52 18.94 6.21
CA GLY A 70 -7.91 18.69 4.90
C GLY A 70 -8.76 17.77 4.04
N ILE A 71 -9.24 16.65 4.59
CA ILE A 71 -10.10 15.71 3.88
C ILE A 71 -11.47 16.36 3.56
N ALA A 72 -12.10 17.02 4.54
CA ALA A 72 -13.40 17.68 4.35
C ALA A 72 -13.33 18.82 3.31
N ASN A 73 -12.27 19.60 3.29
CA ASN A 73 -12.06 20.64 2.31
C ASN A 73 -11.71 20.07 0.94
N GLY A 74 -10.91 18.99 0.91
CA GLY A 74 -10.57 18.28 -0.31
C GLY A 74 -11.80 17.76 -1.05
N MET A 75 -12.77 17.20 -0.35
CA MET A 75 -14.04 16.73 -0.94
C MET A 75 -14.85 17.86 -1.61
N ARG A 76 -14.70 19.12 -1.15
CA ARG A 76 -15.39 20.28 -1.74
C ARG A 76 -14.75 20.78 -3.03
N LEU A 77 -13.56 20.30 -3.36
CA LEU A 77 -12.86 20.61 -4.60
C LEU A 77 -13.29 19.70 -5.76
N ASP A 78 -14.27 18.82 -5.51
CA ASP A 78 -14.83 17.87 -6.49
C ASP A 78 -13.75 17.04 -7.20
N PRO A 79 -12.86 16.33 -6.48
CA PRO A 79 -11.85 15.50 -7.09
C PRO A 79 -12.45 14.21 -7.62
N ASP A 80 -12.02 13.73 -8.78
CA ASP A 80 -12.37 12.38 -9.26
C ASP A 80 -11.69 11.30 -8.40
N TYR A 81 -10.45 11.57 -8.00
CA TYR A 81 -9.65 10.68 -7.14
C TYR A 81 -9.04 11.45 -5.99
N MET A 82 -9.03 10.84 -4.82
CA MET A 82 -8.38 11.39 -3.64
C MET A 82 -7.40 10.36 -3.05
N MET A 83 -6.17 10.81 -2.77
CA MET A 83 -5.19 10.06 -2.01
C MET A 83 -5.03 10.67 -0.63
N ILE A 84 -5.35 9.91 0.40
CA ILE A 84 -5.09 10.26 1.80
C ILE A 84 -3.85 9.50 2.24
N GLY A 85 -2.78 10.22 2.59
CA GLY A 85 -1.48 9.63 2.88
C GLY A 85 -1.55 8.48 3.88
N GLU A 86 -2.24 8.67 5.01
CA GLU A 86 -2.44 7.64 6.02
C GLU A 86 -3.73 7.84 6.81
N VAL A 87 -4.44 6.75 7.11
CA VAL A 87 -5.55 6.74 8.07
C VAL A 87 -5.02 6.31 9.43
N ARG A 88 -4.85 7.28 10.34
CA ARG A 88 -4.30 7.05 11.68
C ARG A 88 -5.36 6.87 12.76
N ASP A 89 -6.49 7.51 12.60
CA ASP A 89 -7.57 7.56 13.59
C ASP A 89 -8.97 7.39 12.99
N LEU A 90 -9.98 7.32 13.85
CA LEU A 90 -11.38 7.20 13.46
C LEU A 90 -11.87 8.38 12.60
N PHE A 91 -11.41 9.61 12.87
CA PHE A 91 -11.90 10.79 12.16
C PHE A 91 -11.44 10.79 10.71
N ALA A 92 -10.17 10.48 10.47
CA ALA A 92 -9.63 10.30 9.13
C ALA A 92 -10.31 9.12 8.40
N ALA A 93 -10.55 8.00 9.10
CA ALA A 93 -11.23 6.84 8.54
C ALA A 93 -12.66 7.19 8.10
N VAL A 94 -13.47 7.79 8.99
CA VAL A 94 -14.86 8.16 8.69
C VAL A 94 -14.92 9.19 7.56
N ALA A 95 -14.01 10.17 7.53
CA ALA A 95 -13.94 11.15 6.46
C ALA A 95 -13.62 10.48 5.11
N ALA A 96 -12.69 9.52 5.10
CA ALA A 96 -12.37 8.73 3.91
C ALA A 96 -13.58 7.93 3.40
N PHE A 97 -14.29 7.22 4.29
CA PHE A 97 -15.52 6.50 3.91
C PHE A 97 -16.61 7.43 3.37
N ARG A 98 -16.80 8.61 3.97
CA ARG A 98 -17.74 9.61 3.46
C ARG A 98 -17.37 10.08 2.05
N GLY A 99 -16.08 10.30 1.75
CA GLY A 99 -15.62 10.60 0.41
C GLY A 99 -15.93 9.47 -0.58
N ALA A 100 -15.72 8.22 -0.19
CA ALA A 100 -16.07 7.06 -1.01
C ALA A 100 -17.58 6.95 -1.27
N MET A 101 -18.43 7.23 -0.26
CA MET A 101 -19.90 7.23 -0.39
C MET A 101 -20.41 8.29 -1.38
N THR A 102 -19.68 9.37 -1.60
CA THR A 102 -20.04 10.44 -2.54
C THR A 102 -19.47 10.21 -3.95
N GLY A 103 -18.88 9.03 -4.20
CA GLY A 103 -18.43 8.62 -5.53
C GLY A 103 -16.98 8.90 -5.86
N HIS A 104 -16.20 9.46 -4.92
CA HIS A 104 -14.78 9.72 -5.15
C HIS A 104 -13.97 8.42 -5.13
N GLY A 105 -13.08 8.23 -6.09
CA GLY A 105 -12.11 7.14 -6.10
C GLY A 105 -11.03 7.37 -5.03
N LEU A 106 -11.09 6.64 -3.91
CA LEU A 106 -10.24 6.91 -2.75
C LEU A 106 -9.13 5.87 -2.56
N TRP A 107 -7.92 6.39 -2.27
CA TRP A 107 -6.73 5.61 -1.93
C TRP A 107 -6.13 6.08 -0.62
N SER A 108 -5.73 5.14 0.24
CA SER A 108 -5.07 5.49 1.49
C SER A 108 -4.13 4.38 1.96
N THR A 109 -3.37 4.67 3.04
CA THR A 109 -2.53 3.65 3.68
C THR A 109 -2.92 3.38 5.11
N LEU A 110 -2.57 2.16 5.55
CA LEU A 110 -2.62 1.70 6.94
C LEU A 110 -1.36 0.90 7.28
N HIS A 111 -1.15 0.66 8.58
CA HIS A 111 -0.13 -0.26 9.06
C HIS A 111 -0.79 -1.55 9.57
N THR A 112 -0.71 -2.62 8.77
CA THR A 112 -1.15 -3.98 9.12
C THR A 112 -0.19 -5.02 8.55
N ASN A 113 -0.25 -6.25 9.04
CA ASN A 113 0.62 -7.35 8.61
C ASN A 113 -0.03 -8.26 7.54
N SER A 114 -1.28 -8.01 7.16
CA SER A 114 -2.01 -8.74 6.13
C SER A 114 -3.09 -7.87 5.50
N ALA A 115 -3.56 -8.25 4.30
CA ALA A 115 -4.66 -7.53 3.65
C ALA A 115 -5.96 -7.61 4.45
N ILE A 116 -6.28 -8.77 5.02
CA ILE A 116 -7.47 -8.95 5.88
C ILE A 116 -7.33 -8.14 7.18
N GLY A 117 -6.11 -8.00 7.70
CA GLY A 117 -5.82 -7.17 8.87
C GLY A 117 -6.24 -5.70 8.74
N ILE A 118 -6.43 -5.21 7.51
CA ILE A 118 -6.97 -3.88 7.24
C ILE A 118 -8.37 -3.74 7.83
N VAL A 119 -9.24 -4.71 7.60
CA VAL A 119 -10.62 -4.70 8.12
C VAL A 119 -10.62 -4.69 9.64
N GLN A 120 -9.80 -5.57 10.26
CA GLN A 120 -9.67 -5.59 11.71
C GLN A 120 -9.16 -4.26 12.27
N ARG A 121 -8.14 -3.67 11.64
CA ARG A 121 -7.60 -2.37 12.06
C ARG A 121 -8.63 -1.25 11.98
N LEU A 122 -9.42 -1.18 10.90
CA LEU A 122 -10.50 -0.20 10.76
C LEU A 122 -11.59 -0.39 11.82
N LYS A 123 -11.94 -1.65 12.13
CA LYS A 123 -12.86 -1.99 13.22
C LYS A 123 -12.31 -1.53 14.57
N ASP A 124 -11.03 -1.77 14.85
CA ASP A 124 -10.38 -1.35 16.10
C ASP A 124 -10.30 0.17 16.24
N LEU A 125 -10.23 0.90 15.12
CA LEU A 125 -10.38 2.35 15.10
C LEU A 125 -11.80 2.83 15.42
N GLY A 126 -12.81 1.94 15.38
CA GLY A 126 -14.22 2.25 15.67
C GLY A 126 -15.05 2.56 14.42
N VAL A 127 -14.58 2.20 13.23
CA VAL A 127 -15.38 2.36 12.00
C VAL A 127 -16.61 1.45 12.06
N ASP A 128 -17.78 2.00 11.72
CA ASP A 128 -19.05 1.27 11.71
C ASP A 128 -19.01 0.04 10.80
N PRO A 129 -19.46 -1.14 11.28
CA PRO A 129 -19.49 -2.36 10.48
C PRO A 129 -20.26 -2.23 9.16
N GLY A 130 -21.32 -1.42 9.13
CA GLY A 130 -22.09 -1.17 7.91
C GLY A 130 -21.28 -0.49 6.80
N LEU A 131 -20.26 0.30 7.16
CA LEU A 131 -19.31 0.88 6.20
C LEU A 131 -18.22 -0.10 5.80
N LEU A 132 -17.74 -0.92 6.76
CA LEU A 132 -16.65 -1.88 6.52
C LEU A 132 -17.07 -3.02 5.59
N PHE A 133 -18.32 -3.46 5.70
CA PHE A 133 -18.85 -4.59 4.95
C PHE A 133 -19.67 -4.17 3.72
N ASP A 134 -19.52 -2.92 3.28
CA ASP A 134 -20.09 -2.46 2.00
C ASP A 134 -19.04 -2.64 0.88
N PRO A 135 -19.26 -3.59 -0.06
CA PRO A 135 -18.31 -3.85 -1.15
C PRO A 135 -18.22 -2.69 -2.15
N ALA A 136 -19.17 -1.75 -2.14
CA ALA A 136 -19.08 -0.54 -2.95
C ALA A 136 -18.10 0.48 -2.38
N LEU A 137 -17.86 0.44 -1.07
CA LEU A 137 -16.97 1.39 -0.37
C LEU A 137 -15.55 0.84 -0.23
N LEU A 138 -15.41 -0.40 0.24
CA LEU A 138 -14.12 -1.04 0.46
C LEU A 138 -13.78 -2.00 -0.69
N THR A 139 -13.31 -1.45 -1.80
CA THR A 139 -13.17 -2.16 -3.09
C THR A 139 -11.83 -2.86 -3.30
N GLY A 140 -10.81 -2.56 -2.51
CA GLY A 140 -9.50 -3.19 -2.62
C GLY A 140 -8.71 -3.12 -1.32
N LEU A 141 -8.19 -4.27 -0.88
CA LEU A 141 -7.31 -4.41 0.27
C LEU A 141 -5.98 -4.97 -0.21
N ILE A 142 -4.92 -4.23 0.00
CA ILE A 142 -3.59 -4.60 -0.47
C ILE A 142 -2.64 -4.57 0.72
N ASN A 143 -1.93 -5.67 0.97
CA ASN A 143 -0.82 -5.66 1.92
C ASN A 143 0.48 -5.87 1.18
N GLN A 144 1.45 -4.99 1.40
CA GLN A 144 2.68 -4.93 0.65
C GLN A 144 3.91 -5.07 1.54
N SER A 145 4.87 -5.86 1.09
CA SER A 145 6.20 -5.98 1.66
C SER A 145 7.28 -5.89 0.58
N LEU A 146 8.49 -5.53 0.98
CA LEU A 146 9.66 -5.54 0.12
C LEU A 146 10.56 -6.72 0.47
N LEU A 147 10.81 -7.61 -0.50
CA LEU A 147 11.76 -8.69 -0.35
C LEU A 147 13.05 -8.43 -1.15
N PRO A 148 14.21 -8.82 -0.62
CA PRO A 148 15.47 -8.75 -1.36
C PRO A 148 15.38 -9.61 -2.64
N LYS A 149 15.80 -9.05 -3.77
CA LYS A 149 15.97 -9.81 -5.02
C LYS A 149 17.28 -10.57 -4.98
N LEU A 150 17.26 -11.83 -5.34
CA LEU A 150 18.49 -12.63 -5.47
C LEU A 150 19.41 -12.02 -6.54
N CYS A 151 20.70 -12.04 -6.27
CA CYS A 151 21.68 -11.61 -7.26
C CYS A 151 21.64 -12.55 -8.48
N PRO A 152 21.46 -12.02 -9.71
CA PRO A 152 21.37 -12.87 -10.90
C PRO A 152 22.66 -13.64 -11.22
N HIS A 153 23.81 -13.14 -10.74
CA HIS A 153 25.11 -13.71 -11.02
C HIS A 153 25.54 -14.82 -10.07
N CYS A 154 25.00 -14.87 -8.85
CA CYS A 154 25.43 -15.85 -7.84
C CYS A 154 24.28 -16.60 -7.16
N LYS A 155 23.02 -16.37 -7.57
CA LYS A 155 21.90 -17.20 -7.09
C LYS A 155 22.12 -18.65 -7.49
N VAL A 156 21.71 -19.58 -6.61
CA VAL A 156 21.88 -21.03 -6.81
C VAL A 156 20.51 -21.65 -7.10
N ARG A 157 20.45 -22.69 -7.89
CA ARG A 157 19.21 -23.42 -8.12
C ARG A 157 18.75 -24.09 -6.82
N PHE A 158 17.48 -24.05 -6.53
CA PHE A 158 16.88 -24.68 -5.36
C PHE A 158 17.19 -26.18 -5.33
N GLN A 159 17.06 -26.87 -6.47
CA GLN A 159 17.30 -28.30 -6.61
C GLN A 159 18.72 -28.73 -6.19
N ASP A 160 19.71 -27.88 -6.49
CA ASP A 160 21.12 -28.15 -6.19
C ASP A 160 21.50 -27.83 -4.73
N HIS A 161 20.55 -27.28 -3.94
CA HIS A 161 20.80 -26.77 -2.58
C HIS A 161 19.79 -27.24 -1.54
N GLN A 162 18.83 -28.06 -1.92
CA GLN A 162 17.73 -28.48 -1.04
C GLN A 162 18.21 -29.29 0.17
N ASP A 163 19.34 -30.00 0.07
CA ASP A 163 19.92 -30.73 1.16
C ASP A 163 20.41 -29.86 2.33
N GLN A 164 20.58 -28.57 2.08
CA GLN A 164 21.00 -27.57 3.09
C GLN A 164 19.81 -26.79 3.66
N LEU A 165 18.58 -27.07 3.21
CA LEU A 165 17.37 -26.39 3.64
C LEU A 165 16.57 -27.26 4.61
N ALA A 166 15.74 -26.64 5.43
CA ALA A 166 14.82 -27.35 6.31
C ALA A 166 13.80 -28.16 5.48
N LEU A 167 13.54 -29.40 5.89
CA LEU A 167 12.68 -30.32 5.15
C LEU A 167 11.27 -29.76 4.91
N ASP A 168 10.68 -29.11 5.91
CA ASP A 168 9.37 -28.48 5.81
C ASP A 168 9.33 -27.39 4.74
N LEU A 169 10.41 -26.62 4.60
CA LEU A 169 10.55 -25.61 3.55
C LEU A 169 10.64 -26.27 2.17
N VAL A 170 11.43 -27.35 2.05
CA VAL A 170 11.57 -28.09 0.79
C VAL A 170 10.22 -28.63 0.32
N GLU A 171 9.50 -29.31 1.21
CA GLU A 171 8.16 -29.85 0.92
C GLU A 171 7.15 -28.76 0.52
N ARG A 172 7.16 -27.62 1.23
CA ARG A 172 6.29 -26.49 0.90
C ARG A 172 6.58 -25.91 -0.48
N VAL A 173 7.86 -25.72 -0.83
CA VAL A 173 8.25 -25.19 -2.13
C VAL A 173 7.84 -26.15 -3.24
N GLN A 174 8.12 -27.45 -3.09
CA GLN A 174 7.75 -28.49 -4.06
C GLN A 174 6.24 -28.59 -4.29
N ARG A 175 5.43 -28.34 -3.25
CA ARG A 175 3.96 -28.34 -3.36
C ARG A 175 3.39 -27.10 -4.03
N LEU A 176 4.08 -25.95 -3.93
CA LEU A 176 3.53 -24.64 -4.34
C LEU A 176 3.94 -24.22 -5.75
N THR A 177 5.06 -24.75 -6.27
CA THR A 177 5.59 -24.30 -7.56
C THR A 177 6.48 -25.32 -8.25
N ASP A 178 6.72 -25.12 -9.55
CA ASP A 178 7.75 -25.85 -10.29
C ASP A 178 9.14 -25.43 -9.79
N VAL A 179 9.81 -26.37 -9.13
CA VAL A 179 11.13 -26.15 -8.53
C VAL A 179 12.25 -25.87 -9.53
N SER A 180 12.05 -26.17 -10.83
CA SER A 180 13.03 -25.90 -11.87
C SER A 180 13.33 -24.40 -12.04
N GLN A 181 12.39 -23.54 -11.68
CA GLN A 181 12.48 -22.07 -11.76
C GLN A 181 12.78 -21.41 -10.41
N VAL A 182 12.96 -22.21 -9.35
CA VAL A 182 13.22 -21.68 -8.00
C VAL A 182 14.74 -21.58 -7.77
N TYR A 183 15.11 -20.46 -7.16
CA TYR A 183 16.49 -20.19 -6.76
C TYR A 183 16.55 -19.80 -5.28
N VAL A 184 17.69 -20.02 -4.67
CA VAL A 184 18.03 -19.57 -3.31
C VAL A 184 19.17 -18.56 -3.34
N LYS A 185 19.37 -17.87 -2.24
CA LYS A 185 20.45 -16.92 -2.06
C LYS A 185 21.80 -17.66 -2.18
N GLY A 186 22.64 -17.20 -3.10
CA GLY A 186 23.99 -17.71 -3.25
C GLY A 186 24.99 -17.07 -2.27
N PRO A 187 26.27 -17.48 -2.31
CA PRO A 187 27.29 -17.05 -1.36
C PRO A 187 27.67 -15.58 -1.47
N GLY A 188 27.25 -14.94 -2.55
CA GLY A 188 27.68 -13.59 -2.89
C GLY A 188 28.78 -13.56 -3.96
N CYS A 189 28.90 -12.43 -4.66
CA CYS A 189 29.92 -12.20 -5.67
C CYS A 189 30.27 -10.71 -5.76
N GLN A 190 31.22 -10.36 -6.61
CA GLN A 190 31.63 -8.97 -6.80
C GLN A 190 30.47 -8.07 -7.26
N ALA A 191 29.58 -8.56 -8.15
CA ALA A 191 28.45 -7.78 -8.66
C ALA A 191 27.42 -7.39 -7.56
N CYS A 192 27.28 -8.20 -6.53
CA CYS A 192 26.42 -7.90 -5.37
C CYS A 192 27.21 -7.51 -4.10
N ARG A 193 28.52 -7.26 -4.25
CA ARG A 193 29.42 -6.89 -3.13
C ARG A 193 29.36 -7.90 -1.97
N GLY A 194 29.29 -9.19 -2.29
CA GLY A 194 29.23 -10.27 -1.31
C GLY A 194 27.88 -10.51 -0.64
N SER A 195 26.84 -9.71 -0.93
CA SER A 195 25.56 -9.79 -0.23
C SER A 195 24.65 -10.94 -0.68
N GLY A 196 24.86 -11.49 -1.89
CA GLY A 196 23.97 -12.48 -2.52
C GLY A 196 22.62 -11.92 -3.01
N VAL A 197 22.38 -10.61 -2.81
CA VAL A 197 21.14 -9.93 -3.22
C VAL A 197 21.43 -8.64 -3.97
N ASN A 198 20.49 -8.21 -4.82
CA ASN A 198 20.63 -6.98 -5.60
C ASN A 198 19.27 -6.32 -5.79
N GLY A 199 19.02 -5.24 -5.02
CA GLY A 199 17.77 -4.53 -5.00
C GLY A 199 16.67 -5.25 -4.21
N ARG A 200 15.44 -4.75 -4.33
CA ARG A 200 14.24 -5.28 -3.67
C ARG A 200 13.10 -5.41 -4.68
N SER A 201 12.17 -6.32 -4.41
CA SER A 201 10.94 -6.50 -5.18
C SER A 201 9.74 -6.41 -4.25
N ILE A 202 8.66 -5.89 -4.77
CA ILE A 202 7.38 -5.88 -4.08
C ILE A 202 6.79 -7.29 -4.10
N VAL A 203 6.27 -7.73 -2.96
CA VAL A 203 5.30 -8.82 -2.82
C VAL A 203 4.06 -8.25 -2.15
N ALA A 204 2.90 -8.66 -2.65
CA ALA A 204 1.63 -8.16 -2.14
C ALA A 204 0.59 -9.27 -2.02
N GLU A 205 -0.18 -9.21 -0.95
CA GLU A 205 -1.51 -9.81 -0.88
C GLU A 205 -2.50 -8.81 -1.49
N VAL A 206 -3.39 -9.28 -2.35
CA VAL A 206 -4.45 -8.46 -2.93
C VAL A 206 -5.78 -9.16 -2.71
N VAL A 207 -6.69 -8.51 -2.02
CA VAL A 207 -8.05 -8.98 -1.80
C VAL A 207 -9.01 -7.96 -2.42
N LEU A 208 -9.86 -8.43 -3.31
CA LEU A 208 -10.98 -7.67 -3.85
C LEU A 208 -12.22 -8.11 -3.08
N PRO A 209 -12.72 -7.31 -2.13
CA PRO A 209 -13.89 -7.65 -1.36
C PRO A 209 -15.11 -7.83 -2.27
N THR A 210 -15.81 -8.94 -2.08
CA THR A 210 -17.05 -9.28 -2.77
C THR A 210 -18.15 -9.48 -1.74
N LEU A 211 -19.41 -9.55 -2.16
CA LEU A 211 -20.53 -9.87 -1.28
C LEU A 211 -20.33 -11.18 -0.49
N ALA A 212 -19.61 -12.15 -1.06
CA ALA A 212 -19.29 -13.41 -0.39
C ALA A 212 -18.13 -13.29 0.62
N PHE A 213 -17.32 -12.24 0.52
CA PHE A 213 -16.23 -11.93 1.47
C PHE A 213 -16.75 -11.15 2.69
N MET A 214 -17.74 -10.28 2.50
CA MET A 214 -18.37 -9.42 3.51
C MET A 214 -19.44 -10.18 4.32
#